data_ed2dd290f3de936ce47b1bb2a39aec91
#
_entry.id   ed2dd290f3de936ce47b1bb2a39aec91
#
_cell.length_a   1.000
_cell.length_b   1.000
_cell.length_c   1.000
_cell.angle_alpha   90.00
_cell.angle_beta   90.00
_cell.angle_gamma   90.00
#
_symmetry.space_group_name_H-M   'P 1'
#
loop_
_entity.id
_entity.type
_entity.pdbx_description
1 polymer ?
#
loop_
_entity_poly.entity_id
_entity_poly.type
_entity_poly.pdbx_seq_one_letter_code
_entity_poly.pdbx_strand_id
1 'polypeptide(L)'
;GFAPVGEIRAAGEAVTIAPEHQLTELALAGALCNEADLHQRDGTWVWRGDPTDLALLALAHKLGRDPGAAMRAFPKAADIPFESERQFAASYHRDGERTRVFAKGAPERVLGMCAWQDAPDQRAVLLAAAEEMAANGYRVLALAAGDAGSAFDPSRLPDEPQGLRCLGLAGMIDPLRPGVPEAVASCRTAGIEVRMITGDHPVTALAIARELGMATDPNQVVSGADMMDKPPEALADL
;
A
#
# COMPACT_ATOMS: atom_id res chain seq x y z
N GLY A 1 -13.12 -8.50 -0.62
CA GLY A 1 -12.20 -9.64 -0.61
C GLY A 1 -10.99 -9.40 -1.51
N PHE A 2 -9.91 -10.14 -1.34
CA PHE A 2 -8.64 -9.95 -2.07
C PHE A 2 -8.57 -10.73 -3.39
N ALA A 3 -9.70 -11.23 -3.91
CA ALA A 3 -9.70 -11.86 -5.23
C ALA A 3 -9.19 -10.87 -6.28
N PRO A 4 -8.18 -11.22 -7.09
CA PRO A 4 -7.57 -10.33 -8.08
C PRO A 4 -8.44 -10.21 -9.34
N VAL A 5 -9.66 -9.77 -9.16
CA VAL A 5 -10.65 -9.53 -10.22
C VAL A 5 -10.74 -8.05 -10.57
N GLY A 6 -11.24 -7.74 -11.76
CA GLY A 6 -11.39 -6.38 -12.26
C GLY A 6 -10.34 -6.00 -13.29
N GLU A 7 -10.58 -4.90 -13.99
CA GLU A 7 -9.76 -4.39 -15.08
C GLU A 7 -8.58 -3.57 -14.56
N ILE A 8 -7.50 -3.54 -15.35
CA ILE A 8 -6.45 -2.55 -15.21
C ILE A 8 -6.81 -1.38 -16.13
N ARG A 9 -6.76 -0.17 -15.60
CA ARG A 9 -7.07 1.05 -16.35
C ARG A 9 -5.90 2.02 -16.33
N ALA A 10 -5.64 2.67 -17.45
CA ALA A 10 -4.73 3.81 -17.55
C ALA A 10 -5.49 4.98 -18.16
N ALA A 11 -5.45 6.15 -17.50
CA ALA A 11 -6.20 7.35 -17.90
C ALA A 11 -7.73 7.09 -18.11
N GLY A 12 -8.30 6.16 -17.34
CA GLY A 12 -9.72 5.79 -17.41
C GLY A 12 -10.06 4.70 -18.43
N GLU A 13 -9.13 4.30 -19.31
CA GLU A 13 -9.33 3.26 -20.31
C GLU A 13 -8.78 1.91 -19.83
N ALA A 14 -9.46 0.81 -20.17
CA ALA A 14 -8.98 -0.54 -19.89
C ALA A 14 -7.74 -0.83 -20.73
N VAL A 15 -6.67 -1.30 -20.06
CA VAL A 15 -5.40 -1.60 -20.71
C VAL A 15 -4.91 -3.01 -20.40
N THR A 16 -4.21 -3.63 -21.36
CA THR A 16 -3.44 -4.83 -21.13
C THR A 16 -1.98 -4.45 -20.95
N ILE A 17 -1.39 -4.87 -19.84
CA ILE A 17 0.00 -4.54 -19.50
C ILE A 17 0.94 -5.54 -20.17
N ALA A 18 1.85 -5.04 -21.02
CA ALA A 18 2.89 -5.86 -21.63
C ALA A 18 3.90 -6.33 -20.55
N PRO A 19 4.54 -7.50 -20.74
CA PRO A 19 5.49 -8.07 -19.78
C PRO A 19 6.66 -7.15 -19.42
N GLU A 20 7.10 -6.30 -20.34
CA GLU A 20 8.20 -5.34 -20.20
C GLU A 20 7.76 -3.97 -19.63
N HIS A 21 6.47 -3.79 -19.34
CA HIS A 21 5.97 -2.55 -18.77
C HIS A 21 6.52 -2.32 -17.36
N GLN A 22 6.78 -1.06 -17.01
CA GLN A 22 7.33 -0.68 -15.68
C GLN A 22 6.51 -1.22 -14.51
N LEU A 23 5.18 -1.28 -14.63
CA LEU A 23 4.30 -1.85 -13.60
C LEU A 23 4.57 -3.33 -13.33
N THR A 24 5.16 -4.05 -14.29
CA THR A 24 5.50 -5.46 -14.13
C THR A 24 6.60 -5.66 -13.09
N GLU A 25 7.58 -4.76 -13.06
CA GLU A 25 8.64 -4.82 -12.04
C GLU A 25 8.13 -4.36 -10.67
N LEU A 26 7.26 -3.36 -10.63
CA LEU A 26 6.57 -2.96 -9.40
C LEU A 26 5.75 -4.13 -8.82
N ALA A 27 5.00 -4.84 -9.68
CA ALA A 27 4.26 -6.04 -9.29
C ALA A 27 5.17 -7.15 -8.75
N LEU A 28 6.33 -7.35 -9.40
CA LEU A 28 7.35 -8.31 -8.95
C LEU A 28 7.89 -7.93 -7.56
N ALA A 29 8.21 -6.67 -7.33
CA ALA A 29 8.65 -6.17 -6.04
C ALA A 29 7.59 -6.37 -4.95
N GLY A 30 6.33 -6.07 -5.26
CA GLY A 30 5.20 -6.30 -4.36
C GLY A 30 4.95 -7.78 -4.05
N ALA A 31 5.25 -8.68 -4.99
CA ALA A 31 5.14 -10.13 -4.80
C ALA A 31 6.30 -10.72 -3.99
N LEU A 32 7.54 -10.27 -4.25
CA LEU A 32 8.74 -10.83 -3.62
C LEU A 32 9.01 -10.24 -2.23
N CYS A 33 8.80 -8.92 -2.04
CA CYS A 33 8.88 -8.28 -0.73
C CYS A 33 7.52 -8.40 -0.01
N ASN A 34 7.16 -9.63 0.38
CA ASN A 34 5.82 -9.96 0.87
C ASN A 34 5.86 -11.14 1.85
N GLU A 35 4.99 -11.11 2.85
CA GLU A 35 4.84 -12.16 3.86
C GLU A 35 3.46 -12.82 3.82
N ALA A 36 2.54 -12.28 2.99
CA ALA A 36 1.21 -12.84 2.83
C ALA A 36 1.19 -13.97 1.80
N ASP A 37 0.09 -14.70 1.77
CA ASP A 37 -0.20 -15.75 0.79
C ASP A 37 -1.56 -15.49 0.14
N LEU A 38 -1.59 -15.55 -1.18
CA LEU A 38 -2.79 -15.40 -2.00
C LEU A 38 -2.71 -16.35 -3.19
N HIS A 39 -3.53 -17.38 -3.19
CA HIS A 39 -3.54 -18.39 -4.25
C HIS A 39 -4.95 -18.92 -4.53
N GLN A 40 -5.11 -19.63 -5.64
CA GLN A 40 -6.33 -20.38 -5.94
C GLN A 40 -6.25 -21.81 -5.43
N ARG A 41 -7.31 -22.24 -4.74
CA ARG A 41 -7.53 -23.63 -4.38
C ARG A 41 -8.95 -24.02 -4.80
N ASP A 42 -9.05 -25.05 -5.65
CA ASP A 42 -10.33 -25.55 -6.18
C ASP A 42 -11.19 -24.43 -6.80
N GLY A 43 -10.57 -23.52 -7.55
CA GLY A 43 -11.23 -22.38 -8.20
C GLY A 43 -11.61 -21.22 -7.27
N THR A 44 -11.34 -21.34 -5.96
CA THR A 44 -11.62 -20.31 -4.95
C THR A 44 -10.33 -19.62 -4.51
N TRP A 45 -10.36 -18.29 -4.36
CA TRP A 45 -9.24 -17.54 -3.81
C TRP A 45 -9.14 -17.72 -2.31
N VAL A 46 -7.97 -18.15 -1.86
CA VAL A 46 -7.60 -18.32 -0.45
C VAL A 46 -6.50 -17.32 -0.13
N TRP A 47 -6.57 -16.70 1.04
CA TRP A 47 -5.61 -15.68 1.46
C TRP A 47 -5.30 -15.77 2.95
N ARG A 48 -4.08 -15.38 3.29
CA ARG A 48 -3.59 -15.29 4.67
C ARG A 48 -2.52 -14.19 4.75
N GLY A 49 -2.57 -13.35 5.76
CA GLY A 49 -1.55 -12.32 6.02
C GLY A 49 -2.13 -10.93 6.19
N ASP A 50 -1.25 -9.94 6.18
CA ASP A 50 -1.62 -8.52 6.31
C ASP A 50 -2.39 -8.03 5.08
N PRO A 51 -3.46 -7.23 5.25
CA PRO A 51 -4.26 -6.70 4.16
C PRO A 51 -3.45 -5.90 3.12
N THR A 52 -2.44 -5.16 3.54
CA THR A 52 -1.57 -4.37 2.66
C THR A 52 -0.76 -5.28 1.73
N ASP A 53 -0.21 -6.35 2.31
CA ASP A 53 0.54 -7.36 1.58
C ASP A 53 -0.35 -8.14 0.60
N LEU A 54 -1.55 -8.49 1.03
CA LEU A 54 -2.55 -9.13 0.18
C LEU A 54 -2.96 -8.26 -1.00
N ALA A 55 -3.09 -6.94 -0.81
CA ALA A 55 -3.39 -6.01 -1.90
C ALA A 55 -2.28 -5.97 -2.96
N LEU A 56 -1.00 -6.03 -2.55
CA LEU A 56 0.13 -6.11 -3.47
C LEU A 56 0.17 -7.44 -4.23
N LEU A 57 -0.17 -8.58 -3.58
CA LEU A 57 -0.30 -9.87 -4.27
C LEU A 57 -1.46 -9.86 -5.27
N ALA A 58 -2.60 -9.27 -4.90
CA ALA A 58 -3.74 -9.11 -5.81
C ALA A 58 -3.38 -8.24 -7.03
N LEU A 59 -2.60 -7.15 -6.82
CA LEU A 59 -2.06 -6.34 -7.91
C LEU A 59 -1.14 -7.17 -8.82
N ALA A 60 -0.23 -7.96 -8.24
CA ALA A 60 0.67 -8.82 -9.01
C ALA A 60 -0.10 -9.80 -9.91
N HIS A 61 -1.11 -10.48 -9.38
CA HIS A 61 -1.98 -11.37 -10.17
C HIS A 61 -2.71 -10.62 -11.30
N LYS A 62 -3.26 -9.43 -11.02
CA LYS A 62 -3.92 -8.60 -12.05
C LYS A 62 -2.96 -8.18 -13.17
N LEU A 63 -1.69 -7.95 -12.85
CA LEU A 63 -0.64 -7.64 -13.81
C LEU A 63 -0.03 -8.88 -14.47
N GLY A 64 -0.68 -10.05 -14.34
CA GLY A 64 -0.26 -11.30 -14.95
C GLY A 64 0.99 -11.93 -14.33
N ARG A 65 1.34 -11.53 -13.09
CA ARG A 65 2.45 -12.12 -12.33
C ARG A 65 1.92 -13.07 -11.27
N ASP A 66 2.23 -14.34 -11.40
CA ASP A 66 1.98 -15.33 -10.35
C ASP A 66 3.04 -15.20 -9.24
N PRO A 67 2.66 -14.78 -8.00
CA PRO A 67 3.61 -14.65 -6.89
C PRO A 67 4.34 -15.95 -6.57
N GLY A 68 3.67 -17.10 -6.66
CA GLY A 68 4.29 -18.40 -6.43
C GLY A 68 5.36 -18.74 -7.48
N ALA A 69 5.11 -18.42 -8.75
CA ALA A 69 6.10 -18.58 -9.81
C ALA A 69 7.28 -17.60 -9.61
N ALA A 70 7.00 -16.37 -9.22
CA ALA A 70 8.04 -15.37 -8.92
C ALA A 70 8.96 -15.84 -7.78
N MET A 71 8.41 -16.32 -6.68
CA MET A 71 9.18 -16.86 -5.55
C MET A 71 10.05 -18.06 -5.94
N ARG A 72 9.56 -18.93 -6.85
CA ARG A 72 10.37 -20.05 -7.36
C ARG A 72 11.49 -19.59 -8.28
N ALA A 73 11.23 -18.58 -9.12
CA ALA A 73 12.22 -18.04 -10.04
C ALA A 73 13.31 -17.21 -9.32
N PHE A 74 12.93 -16.54 -8.23
CA PHE A 74 13.79 -15.69 -7.42
C PHE A 74 13.77 -16.15 -5.96
N PRO A 75 14.50 -17.23 -5.59
CA PRO A 75 14.51 -17.73 -4.22
C PRO A 75 14.99 -16.68 -3.23
N LYS A 76 14.27 -16.53 -2.12
CA LYS A 76 14.64 -15.59 -1.04
C LYS A 76 15.97 -16.03 -0.39
N ALA A 77 16.91 -15.09 -0.28
CA ALA A 77 18.21 -15.28 0.36
C ALA A 77 18.24 -14.68 1.78
N ALA A 78 17.57 -13.55 1.97
CA ALA A 78 17.45 -12.88 3.26
C ALA A 78 16.30 -11.87 3.22
N ASP A 79 15.92 -11.33 4.38
CA ASP A 79 14.95 -10.25 4.47
C ASP A 79 15.17 -9.36 5.70
N ILE A 80 14.69 -8.14 5.60
CA ILE A 80 14.52 -7.19 6.70
C ILE A 80 13.00 -7.09 6.88
N PRO A 81 12.42 -7.66 7.95
CA PRO A 81 10.98 -7.63 8.17
C PRO A 81 10.48 -6.21 8.44
N PHE A 82 9.20 -6.00 8.24
CA PHE A 82 8.58 -4.72 8.57
C PHE A 82 8.58 -4.50 10.09
N GLU A 83 9.04 -3.33 10.50
CA GLU A 83 8.92 -2.82 11.86
C GLU A 83 8.35 -1.40 11.82
N SER A 84 7.47 -1.08 12.76
CA SER A 84 6.80 0.24 12.80
C SER A 84 7.78 1.40 12.94
N GLU A 85 8.90 1.19 13.64
CA GLU A 85 9.96 2.17 13.82
C GLU A 85 10.76 2.41 12.53
N ARG A 86 10.95 1.37 11.73
CA ARG A 86 11.66 1.44 10.44
C ARG A 86 10.77 1.91 9.30
N GLN A 87 9.48 1.58 9.35
CA GLN A 87 8.46 1.92 8.35
C GLN A 87 8.75 1.35 6.96
N PHE A 88 9.58 0.33 6.84
CA PHE A 88 9.83 -0.40 5.59
C PHE A 88 10.11 -1.87 5.86
N ALA A 89 9.98 -2.66 4.79
CA ALA A 89 10.50 -4.02 4.68
C ALA A 89 11.37 -4.12 3.44
N ALA A 90 12.37 -5.01 3.47
CA ALA A 90 13.17 -5.33 2.29
C ALA A 90 13.41 -6.84 2.20
N SER A 91 13.52 -7.35 0.99
CA SER A 91 13.81 -8.77 0.73
C SER A 91 14.88 -8.91 -0.34
N TYR A 92 15.74 -9.89 -0.16
CA TYR A 92 16.88 -10.19 -1.02
C TYR A 92 16.64 -11.53 -1.70
N HIS A 93 16.79 -11.56 -3.01
CA HIS A 93 16.44 -12.72 -3.84
C HIS A 93 17.55 -13.06 -4.82
N ARG A 94 17.81 -14.35 -5.01
CA ARG A 94 18.77 -14.84 -6.00
C ARG A 94 18.21 -14.68 -7.41
N ASP A 95 19.05 -14.13 -8.30
CA ASP A 95 18.77 -13.97 -9.74
C ASP A 95 20.01 -14.42 -10.51
N GLY A 96 20.18 -15.73 -10.70
CA GLY A 96 21.41 -16.33 -11.17
C GLY A 96 22.56 -16.08 -10.18
N GLU A 97 23.64 -15.46 -10.66
CA GLU A 97 24.81 -15.10 -9.84
C GLU A 97 24.63 -13.78 -9.06
N ARG A 98 23.56 -13.03 -9.34
CA ARG A 98 23.27 -11.76 -8.69
C ARG A 98 22.31 -11.94 -7.52
N THR A 99 22.29 -10.96 -6.64
CA THR A 99 21.27 -10.84 -5.60
C THR A 99 20.54 -9.52 -5.78
N ARG A 100 19.24 -9.61 -6.11
CA ARG A 100 18.37 -8.45 -6.20
C ARG A 100 17.81 -8.12 -4.82
N VAL A 101 17.60 -6.85 -4.56
CA VAL A 101 16.91 -6.35 -3.39
C VAL A 101 15.65 -5.64 -3.80
N PHE A 102 14.56 -5.89 -3.08
CA PHE A 102 13.28 -5.22 -3.22
C PHE A 102 12.91 -4.61 -1.86
N ALA A 103 12.42 -3.37 -1.89
CA ALA A 103 11.97 -2.68 -0.69
C ALA A 103 10.56 -2.12 -0.90
N LYS A 104 9.76 -2.14 0.17
CA LYS A 104 8.45 -1.49 0.24
C LYS A 104 8.27 -0.81 1.59
N GLY A 105 7.51 0.26 1.64
CA GLY A 105 7.23 0.94 2.90
C GLY A 105 6.72 2.36 2.72
N ALA A 106 6.77 3.14 3.81
CA ALA A 106 6.39 4.54 3.79
C ALA A 106 7.17 5.29 2.69
N PRO A 107 6.49 6.14 1.90
CA PRO A 107 7.13 6.84 0.78
C PRO A 107 8.40 7.59 1.18
N GLU A 108 8.40 8.29 2.31
CA GLU A 108 9.52 9.07 2.81
C GLU A 108 10.76 8.20 3.07
N ARG A 109 10.53 6.98 3.58
CA ARG A 109 11.59 6.03 3.91
C ARG A 109 12.16 5.39 2.65
N VAL A 110 11.32 4.79 1.82
CA VAL A 110 11.77 4.05 0.63
C VAL A 110 12.36 4.98 -0.43
N LEU A 111 11.76 6.17 -0.64
CA LEU A 111 12.33 7.17 -1.56
C LEU A 111 13.65 7.76 -1.03
N GLY A 112 13.89 7.72 0.29
CA GLY A 112 15.17 8.06 0.89
C GLY A 112 16.29 7.07 0.55
N MET A 113 15.97 5.80 0.30
CA MET A 113 16.92 4.74 -0.09
C MET A 113 17.27 4.76 -1.59
N CYS A 114 16.51 5.51 -2.39
CA CYS A 114 16.68 5.53 -3.84
C CYS A 114 17.79 6.50 -4.29
N ALA A 115 18.40 6.17 -5.42
CA ALA A 115 19.34 7.02 -6.10
C ALA A 115 18.61 8.02 -7.00
N TRP A 116 18.95 9.32 -6.91
CA TRP A 116 18.28 10.42 -7.62
C TRP A 116 19.24 11.27 -8.46
N GLN A 117 20.47 10.77 -8.73
CA GLN A 117 21.49 11.54 -9.43
C GLN A 117 21.07 12.03 -10.80
N ASP A 118 20.29 11.19 -11.52
CA ASP A 118 19.84 11.48 -12.88
C ASP A 118 18.49 12.24 -12.92
N ALA A 119 17.79 12.36 -11.78
CA ALA A 119 16.48 13.00 -11.68
C ALA A 119 16.24 13.59 -10.27
N PRO A 120 17.00 14.63 -9.86
CA PRO A 120 16.99 15.12 -8.48
C PRO A 120 15.62 15.62 -8.02
N ASP A 121 14.81 16.21 -8.90
CA ASP A 121 13.49 16.75 -8.58
C ASP A 121 12.41 15.67 -8.48
N GLN A 122 12.65 14.48 -9.02
CA GLN A 122 11.64 13.42 -9.08
C GLN A 122 11.25 12.90 -7.70
N ARG A 123 12.18 12.92 -6.74
CA ARG A 123 11.87 12.55 -5.35
C ARG A 123 10.80 13.46 -4.76
N ALA A 124 10.91 14.77 -4.93
CA ALA A 124 9.93 15.73 -4.43
C ALA A 124 8.56 15.57 -5.11
N VAL A 125 8.55 15.32 -6.42
CA VAL A 125 7.33 15.05 -7.18
C VAL A 125 6.62 13.80 -6.66
N LEU A 126 7.35 12.71 -6.40
CA LEU A 126 6.76 11.48 -5.87
C LEU A 126 6.27 11.63 -4.42
N LEU A 127 6.96 12.40 -3.58
CA LEU A 127 6.48 12.71 -2.24
C LEU A 127 5.17 13.49 -2.29
N ALA A 128 5.09 14.54 -3.11
CA ALA A 128 3.86 15.31 -3.29
C ALA A 128 2.71 14.44 -3.83
N ALA A 129 2.99 13.55 -4.78
CA ALA A 129 1.99 12.59 -5.29
C ALA A 129 1.53 11.62 -4.20
N ALA A 130 2.42 11.16 -3.32
CA ALA A 130 2.07 10.30 -2.20
C ALA A 130 1.17 11.02 -1.19
N GLU A 131 1.47 12.29 -0.89
CA GLU A 131 0.65 13.14 -0.02
C GLU A 131 -0.74 13.37 -0.63
N GLU A 132 -0.83 13.67 -1.93
CA GLU A 132 -2.11 13.82 -2.63
C GLU A 132 -2.94 12.53 -2.59
N MET A 133 -2.33 11.37 -2.85
CA MET A 133 -3.00 10.08 -2.74
C MET A 133 -3.50 9.84 -1.32
N ALA A 134 -2.67 10.11 -0.30
CA ALA A 134 -3.05 9.98 1.10
C ALA A 134 -4.21 10.91 1.47
N ALA A 135 -4.20 12.15 0.98
CA ALA A 135 -5.29 13.11 1.16
C ALA A 135 -6.62 12.64 0.53
N ASN A 136 -6.56 11.76 -0.47
CA ASN A 136 -7.71 11.09 -1.06
C ASN A 136 -8.08 9.75 -0.40
N GLY A 137 -7.52 9.45 0.79
CA GLY A 137 -7.86 8.28 1.59
C GLY A 137 -7.11 7.00 1.24
N TYR A 138 -6.11 7.07 0.36
CA TYR A 138 -5.29 5.90 0.05
C TYR A 138 -4.22 5.65 1.12
N ARG A 139 -4.03 4.39 1.49
CA ARG A 139 -2.78 3.95 2.12
C ARG A 139 -1.74 3.83 1.02
N VAL A 140 -0.67 4.62 1.10
CA VAL A 140 0.35 4.71 0.04
C VAL A 140 1.63 4.02 0.48
N LEU A 141 2.15 3.14 -0.37
CA LEU A 141 3.47 2.57 -0.26
C LEU A 141 4.33 2.98 -1.46
N ALA A 142 5.60 3.25 -1.22
CA ALA A 142 6.59 3.25 -2.28
C ALA A 142 7.23 1.87 -2.42
N LEU A 143 7.57 1.50 -3.65
CA LEU A 143 8.29 0.28 -3.98
C LEU A 143 9.56 0.63 -4.73
N ALA A 144 10.64 -0.08 -4.40
CA ALA A 144 11.95 0.12 -5.01
C ALA A 144 12.67 -1.21 -5.23
N ALA A 145 13.61 -1.24 -6.16
CA ALA A 145 14.45 -2.39 -6.44
C ALA A 145 15.90 -1.97 -6.68
N GLY A 146 16.82 -2.88 -6.45
CA GLY A 146 18.24 -2.68 -6.69
C GLY A 146 19.01 -3.99 -6.80
N ASP A 147 20.33 -3.86 -6.93
CA ASP A 147 21.27 -4.97 -6.88
C ASP A 147 22.04 -4.88 -5.56
N ALA A 148 22.08 -5.97 -4.80
CA ALA A 148 22.82 -6.03 -3.54
C ALA A 148 24.34 -6.21 -3.74
N GLY A 149 24.78 -6.31 -5.01
CA GLY A 149 26.18 -6.46 -5.38
C GLY A 149 26.70 -7.91 -5.28
N SER A 150 27.87 -8.12 -5.84
CA SER A 150 28.52 -9.43 -5.87
C SER A 150 29.06 -9.89 -4.50
N ALA A 151 29.26 -8.96 -3.57
CA ALA A 151 29.76 -9.21 -2.22
C ALA A 151 28.62 -9.38 -1.18
N PHE A 152 27.38 -9.60 -1.63
CA PHE A 152 26.24 -9.77 -0.73
C PHE A 152 26.41 -10.97 0.21
N ASP A 153 26.36 -10.70 1.50
CA ASP A 153 26.39 -11.69 2.58
C ASP A 153 25.03 -11.69 3.32
N PRO A 154 24.24 -12.76 3.23
CA PRO A 154 22.92 -12.83 3.87
C PRO A 154 22.99 -12.82 5.41
N SER A 155 24.17 -13.07 6.00
CA SER A 155 24.38 -13.01 7.46
C SER A 155 24.70 -11.60 7.97
N ARG A 156 24.94 -10.64 7.06
CA ARG A 156 25.36 -9.26 7.39
C ARG A 156 24.57 -8.25 6.58
N LEU A 157 23.28 -8.15 6.86
CA LEU A 157 22.42 -7.18 6.20
C LEU A 157 22.72 -5.76 6.66
N PRO A 158 22.63 -4.75 5.77
CA PRO A 158 22.64 -3.35 6.16
C PRO A 158 21.38 -3.00 6.97
N ASP A 159 21.46 -1.95 7.78
CA ASP A 159 20.29 -1.44 8.52
C ASP A 159 19.14 -1.05 7.56
N GLU A 160 19.52 -0.48 6.40
CA GLU A 160 18.62 -0.20 5.29
C GLU A 160 19.38 -0.30 3.94
N PRO A 161 18.74 -0.83 2.88
CA PRO A 161 19.35 -0.84 1.55
C PRO A 161 19.46 0.57 0.99
N GLN A 162 20.50 0.82 0.17
CA GLN A 162 20.77 2.12 -0.44
C GLN A 162 20.99 2.01 -1.94
N GLY A 163 20.85 3.15 -2.65
CA GLY A 163 21.11 3.20 -4.09
C GLY A 163 20.05 2.47 -4.92
N LEU A 164 18.85 2.30 -4.37
CA LEU A 164 17.75 1.65 -5.06
C LEU A 164 17.21 2.50 -6.22
N ARG A 165 16.58 1.86 -7.18
CA ARG A 165 15.76 2.51 -8.19
C ARG A 165 14.30 2.49 -7.74
N CYS A 166 13.67 3.66 -7.67
CA CYS A 166 12.25 3.75 -7.42
C CYS A 166 11.45 3.10 -8.55
N LEU A 167 10.50 2.24 -8.19
CA LEU A 167 9.58 1.59 -9.13
C LEU A 167 8.24 2.32 -9.22
N GLY A 168 7.87 3.07 -8.19
CA GLY A 168 6.65 3.86 -8.13
C GLY A 168 5.96 3.78 -6.78
N LEU A 169 4.75 4.33 -6.76
CA LEU A 169 3.85 4.33 -5.62
C LEU A 169 2.69 3.36 -5.86
N ALA A 170 2.25 2.70 -4.79
CA ALA A 170 1.03 1.89 -4.79
C ALA A 170 0.07 2.45 -3.74
N GLY A 171 -1.09 2.96 -4.19
CA GLY A 171 -2.17 3.40 -3.32
C GLY A 171 -3.21 2.29 -3.17
N MET A 172 -3.57 1.99 -1.93
CA MET A 172 -4.57 1.01 -1.57
C MET A 172 -5.70 1.70 -0.84
N ILE A 173 -6.92 1.34 -1.18
CA ILE A 173 -8.11 1.81 -0.47
C ILE A 173 -8.96 0.59 -0.12
N ASP A 174 -9.52 0.57 1.08
CA ASP A 174 -10.51 -0.42 1.45
C ASP A 174 -11.88 0.12 0.99
N PRO A 175 -12.48 -0.48 -0.04
CA PRO A 175 -13.75 0.03 -0.54
C PRO A 175 -14.85 -0.18 0.50
N LEU A 176 -15.81 0.73 0.52
CA LEU A 176 -17.03 0.58 1.32
C LEU A 176 -17.67 -0.78 1.03
N ARG A 177 -18.14 -1.44 2.08
CA ARG A 177 -18.88 -2.70 1.91
C ARG A 177 -20.17 -2.43 1.14
N PRO A 178 -20.57 -3.34 0.24
CA PRO A 178 -21.87 -3.23 -0.44
C PRO A 178 -23.01 -3.03 0.56
N GLY A 179 -23.90 -2.09 0.27
CA GLY A 179 -25.05 -1.77 1.11
C GLY A 179 -24.79 -0.76 2.24
N VAL A 180 -23.55 -0.38 2.52
CA VAL A 180 -23.25 0.64 3.57
C VAL A 180 -23.76 2.02 3.16
N PRO A 181 -23.55 2.54 1.94
CA PRO A 181 -24.10 3.83 1.54
C PRO A 181 -25.64 3.88 1.68
N GLU A 182 -26.31 2.83 1.25
CA GLU A 182 -27.79 2.71 1.33
C GLU A 182 -28.26 2.63 2.80
N ALA A 183 -27.54 1.90 3.65
CA ALA A 183 -27.86 1.81 5.07
C ALA A 183 -27.72 3.17 5.77
N VAL A 184 -26.63 3.90 5.50
CA VAL A 184 -26.42 5.25 6.05
C VAL A 184 -27.51 6.21 5.56
N ALA A 185 -27.87 6.17 4.28
CA ALA A 185 -28.96 6.97 3.73
C ALA A 185 -30.30 6.65 4.39
N SER A 186 -30.60 5.37 4.63
CA SER A 186 -31.83 4.93 5.31
C SER A 186 -31.88 5.41 6.75
N CYS A 187 -30.77 5.33 7.50
CA CYS A 187 -30.67 5.86 8.87
C CYS A 187 -30.99 7.37 8.88
N ARG A 188 -30.39 8.11 7.95
CA ARG A 188 -30.62 9.55 7.84
C ARG A 188 -32.09 9.89 7.53
N THR A 189 -32.72 9.13 6.63
CA THR A 189 -34.14 9.31 6.29
C THR A 189 -35.05 9.03 7.50
N ALA A 190 -34.63 8.11 8.38
CA ALA A 190 -35.33 7.78 9.61
C ALA A 190 -35.04 8.77 10.76
N GLY A 191 -34.23 9.82 10.53
CA GLY A 191 -33.83 10.79 11.55
C GLY A 191 -32.78 10.25 12.54
N ILE A 192 -32.07 9.15 12.16
CA ILE A 192 -31.01 8.56 12.97
C ILE A 192 -29.69 9.18 12.54
N GLU A 193 -29.01 9.79 13.48
CA GLU A 193 -27.64 10.28 13.27
C GLU A 193 -26.64 9.12 13.29
N VAL A 194 -25.84 9.03 12.24
CA VAL A 194 -24.78 8.01 12.12
C VAL A 194 -23.43 8.66 12.39
N ARG A 195 -22.65 8.07 13.28
CA ARG A 195 -21.29 8.51 13.62
C ARG A 195 -20.31 7.38 13.30
N MET A 196 -19.16 7.72 12.71
CA MET A 196 -18.08 6.78 12.40
C MET A 196 -17.00 6.87 13.46
N ILE A 197 -16.62 5.71 14.02
CA ILE A 197 -15.49 5.57 14.93
C ILE A 197 -14.49 4.63 14.27
N THR A 198 -13.27 5.09 14.09
CA THR A 198 -12.21 4.33 13.41
C THR A 198 -10.85 4.60 14.05
N GLY A 199 -9.94 3.65 13.93
CA GLY A 199 -8.52 3.82 14.25
C GLY A 199 -7.69 4.36 13.07
N ASP A 200 -8.32 4.64 11.93
CA ASP A 200 -7.63 5.18 10.75
C ASP A 200 -7.13 6.61 10.97
N HIS A 201 -6.18 7.01 10.13
CA HIS A 201 -5.73 8.40 10.11
C HIS A 201 -6.89 9.36 9.79
N PRO A 202 -6.98 10.55 10.42
CA PRO A 202 -8.09 11.51 10.24
C PRO A 202 -8.41 11.83 8.77
N VAL A 203 -7.41 11.93 7.92
CA VAL A 203 -7.58 12.18 6.48
C VAL A 203 -8.32 11.03 5.78
N THR A 204 -7.97 9.78 6.09
CA THR A 204 -8.64 8.60 5.55
C THR A 204 -10.09 8.51 6.05
N ALA A 205 -10.30 8.77 7.36
CA ALA A 205 -11.62 8.81 7.96
C ALA A 205 -12.52 9.86 7.29
N LEU A 206 -11.99 11.06 7.05
CA LEU A 206 -12.72 12.12 6.34
C LEU A 206 -13.07 11.74 4.89
N ALA A 207 -12.16 11.09 4.17
CA ALA A 207 -12.42 10.63 2.80
C ALA A 207 -13.59 9.65 2.75
N ILE A 208 -13.61 8.66 3.64
CA ILE A 208 -14.70 7.68 3.79
C ILE A 208 -16.01 8.38 4.20
N ALA A 209 -15.95 9.30 5.17
CA ALA A 209 -17.11 10.05 5.64
C ALA A 209 -17.72 10.93 4.52
N ARG A 210 -16.88 11.50 3.65
CA ARG A 210 -17.35 12.25 2.46
C ARG A 210 -18.04 11.34 1.45
N GLU A 211 -17.49 10.17 1.18
CA GLU A 211 -18.10 9.18 0.27
C GLU A 211 -19.47 8.73 0.77
N LEU A 212 -19.63 8.60 2.10
CA LEU A 212 -20.90 8.27 2.76
C LEU A 212 -21.83 9.49 2.93
N GLY A 213 -21.38 10.69 2.58
CA GLY A 213 -22.10 11.94 2.81
C GLY A 213 -22.27 12.30 4.29
N MET A 214 -21.48 11.72 5.18
CA MET A 214 -21.55 11.95 6.64
C MET A 214 -20.83 13.22 7.06
N ALA A 215 -19.78 13.62 6.36
CA ALA A 215 -19.01 14.83 6.64
C ALA A 215 -18.63 15.52 5.32
N THR A 216 -18.45 16.84 5.38
CA THR A 216 -17.97 17.66 4.26
C THR A 216 -16.77 18.53 4.67
N ASP A 217 -16.63 18.80 5.95
CA ASP A 217 -15.62 19.70 6.53
C ASP A 217 -14.62 18.89 7.38
N PRO A 218 -13.30 19.14 7.26
CA PRO A 218 -12.28 18.53 8.13
C PRO A 218 -12.53 18.73 9.62
N ASN A 219 -13.16 19.84 10.03
CA ASN A 219 -13.49 20.12 11.42
C ASN A 219 -14.54 19.17 12.03
N GLN A 220 -15.21 18.36 11.20
CA GLN A 220 -16.14 17.32 11.64
C GLN A 220 -15.43 16.02 12.05
N VAL A 221 -14.10 15.97 11.89
CA VAL A 221 -13.26 14.85 12.33
C VAL A 221 -12.58 15.24 13.64
N VAL A 222 -12.84 14.46 14.68
CA VAL A 222 -12.25 14.68 16.01
C VAL A 222 -11.32 13.53 16.32
N SER A 223 -10.06 13.81 16.63
CA SER A 223 -9.11 12.77 17.04
C SER A 223 -9.25 12.42 18.52
N GLY A 224 -8.79 11.22 18.89
CA GLY A 224 -8.76 10.82 20.30
C GLY A 224 -7.90 11.77 21.17
N ALA A 225 -6.85 12.36 20.62
CA ALA A 225 -6.03 13.37 21.30
C ALA A 225 -6.83 14.65 21.57
N ASP A 226 -7.59 15.14 20.57
CA ASP A 226 -8.44 16.33 20.73
C ASP A 226 -9.55 16.12 21.76
N MET A 227 -9.98 14.86 21.95
CA MET A 227 -11.00 14.51 22.94
C MET A 227 -10.44 14.46 24.37
N MET A 228 -9.19 14.02 24.56
CA MET A 228 -8.60 13.87 25.88
C MET A 228 -8.41 15.21 26.61
N ASP A 229 -8.24 16.29 25.86
CA ASP A 229 -8.03 17.64 26.43
C ASP A 229 -9.34 18.42 26.64
N LYS A 230 -10.51 17.84 26.27
CA LYS A 230 -11.81 18.51 26.42
C LYS A 230 -12.57 18.04 27.66
N PRO A 231 -13.23 18.95 28.38
CA PRO A 231 -14.11 18.57 29.46
C PRO A 231 -15.35 17.82 28.93
N PRO A 232 -15.96 16.93 29.74
CA PRO A 232 -17.10 16.12 29.33
C PRO A 232 -18.27 16.91 28.72
N GLU A 233 -18.53 18.12 29.21
CA GLU A 233 -19.58 18.99 28.70
C GLU A 233 -19.31 19.44 27.25
N ALA A 234 -18.06 19.67 26.88
CA ALA A 234 -17.67 20.07 25.51
C ALA A 234 -17.67 18.90 24.53
N LEU A 235 -17.76 17.65 24.98
CA LEU A 235 -17.89 16.48 24.15
C LEU A 235 -19.33 16.23 23.70
N ALA A 236 -20.32 16.82 24.38
CA ALA A 236 -21.73 16.69 24.01
C ALA A 236 -22.09 17.47 22.75
N ASP A 237 -21.30 18.47 22.38
CA ASP A 237 -21.50 19.35 21.21
C ASP A 237 -20.68 18.91 19.98
N LEU A 238 -19.97 17.77 20.06
CA LEU A 238 -19.23 17.14 18.97
C LEU A 238 -20.08 16.08 18.25
#